data_c3dedd299b32424617606cca68b5a390
#
_entry.id   c3dedd299b32424617606cca68b5a390
#
_cell.length_a   1.000
_cell.length_b   1.000
_cell.length_c   1.000
_cell.angle_alpha   90.00
_cell.angle_beta   90.00
_cell.angle_gamma   90.00
#
_symmetry.space_group_name_H-M   'P 1'
#
loop_
_entity.id
_entity.type
_entity.pdbx_description
1 polymer ?
#
loop_
_entity_poly.entity_id
_entity_poly.type
_entity_poly.pdbx_seq_one_letter_code
_entity_poly.pdbx_strand_id
1 'polypeptide(L)'
;MGAGHAGLAASYFLSDRSVDHVVLERGEVANSWRRERWNSLRLLTPNWQSRLPGLRYEGLDPDGYMTMGEVTELIERFAKVSGAPVRTGVNVTSVRQAGGGYQVTTSGGQIQARTVVIASGACNQPALPPFREAVPASVEQLTPFGYRDPAQLPDGGVLVVGASATGVQLAAELRRSGRPVTLSVGEHVRLPRTYGGRDVLWWMDASGVWDQRHDELEDLTRARRLPSPQLVGTPERATLDLNTLTSLGVELIGRWAMVRDGRALFSGGLRNLFSLADLKL
;
A
#
# COMPACT_ATOMS: atom_id res chain seq x y z
N MET A 1 11.71 0.81 -15.11
CA MET A 1 11.77 2.02 -14.25
C MET A 1 11.16 1.66 -12.90
N GLY A 2 11.91 1.88 -11.82
CA GLY A 2 11.64 1.49 -10.45
C GLY A 2 12.41 0.24 -10.02
N ALA A 3 13.15 0.33 -8.88
CA ALA A 3 13.91 -0.77 -8.27
C ALA A 3 13.20 -1.31 -7.01
N GLY A 4 11.89 -1.43 -7.09
CA GLY A 4 11.07 -2.23 -6.18
C GLY A 4 11.02 -3.69 -6.64
N HIS A 5 10.26 -4.53 -5.91
CA HIS A 5 10.12 -5.96 -6.21
C HIS A 5 9.72 -6.25 -7.67
N ALA A 6 8.79 -5.49 -8.25
CA ALA A 6 8.31 -5.71 -9.63
C ALA A 6 9.39 -5.39 -10.68
N GLY A 7 10.11 -4.28 -10.52
CA GLY A 7 11.16 -3.90 -11.46
C GLY A 7 12.37 -4.84 -11.40
N LEU A 8 12.73 -5.28 -10.21
CA LEU A 8 13.81 -6.25 -10.02
C LEU A 8 13.42 -7.64 -10.53
N ALA A 9 12.16 -8.08 -10.35
CA ALA A 9 11.67 -9.33 -10.92
C ALA A 9 11.67 -9.28 -12.46
N ALA A 10 11.25 -8.17 -13.07
CA ALA A 10 11.36 -7.97 -14.51
C ALA A 10 12.83 -8.01 -14.97
N SER A 11 13.74 -7.36 -14.24
CA SER A 11 15.18 -7.39 -14.51
C SER A 11 15.74 -8.82 -14.48
N TYR A 12 15.37 -9.60 -13.47
CA TYR A 12 15.77 -11.00 -13.35
C TYR A 12 15.42 -11.80 -14.63
N PHE A 13 14.16 -11.71 -15.09
CA PHE A 13 13.73 -12.43 -16.29
C PHE A 13 14.30 -11.87 -17.60
N LEU A 14 14.66 -10.60 -17.63
CA LEU A 14 15.40 -10.03 -18.79
C LEU A 14 16.83 -10.55 -18.82
N SER A 15 17.52 -10.61 -17.67
CA SER A 15 18.87 -11.19 -17.57
C SER A 15 18.87 -12.67 -17.95
N ASP A 16 17.91 -13.45 -17.46
CA ASP A 16 17.74 -14.87 -17.78
C ASP A 16 17.60 -15.12 -19.31
N ARG A 17 17.06 -14.16 -20.03
CA ARG A 17 16.91 -14.19 -21.49
C ARG A 17 18.02 -13.44 -22.24
N SER A 18 19.09 -13.06 -21.56
CA SER A 18 20.20 -12.30 -22.15
C SER A 18 19.75 -11.00 -22.83
N VAL A 19 18.69 -10.36 -22.35
CA VAL A 19 18.21 -9.07 -22.83
C VAL A 19 18.96 -7.95 -22.11
N ASP A 20 19.73 -7.17 -22.89
CA ASP A 20 20.41 -5.99 -22.35
C ASP A 20 19.41 -4.94 -21.88
N HIS A 21 19.56 -4.49 -20.63
CA HIS A 21 18.64 -3.58 -19.99
C HIS A 21 19.29 -2.80 -18.84
N VAL A 22 18.60 -1.78 -18.33
CA VAL A 22 18.97 -1.02 -17.15
C VAL A 22 17.72 -0.77 -16.29
N VAL A 23 17.88 -0.80 -14.98
CA VAL A 23 16.84 -0.44 -14.03
C VAL A 23 17.13 0.97 -13.50
N LEU A 24 16.26 1.93 -13.82
CA LEU A 24 16.37 3.31 -13.32
C LEU A 24 15.55 3.49 -12.07
N GLU A 25 16.15 3.98 -10.99
CA GLU A 25 15.51 4.22 -9.70
C GLU A 25 15.80 5.66 -9.24
N ARG A 26 14.72 6.39 -8.87
CA ARG A 26 14.83 7.79 -8.40
C ARG A 26 15.59 7.95 -7.08
N GLY A 27 15.44 6.98 -6.20
CA GLY A 27 16.10 6.94 -4.90
C GLY A 27 17.07 5.76 -4.80
N GLU A 28 16.89 4.96 -3.77
CA GLU A 28 17.64 3.73 -3.51
C GLU A 28 16.80 2.49 -3.86
N VAL A 29 17.40 1.32 -3.91
CA VAL A 29 16.65 0.06 -4.01
C VAL A 29 15.64 -0.02 -2.84
N ALA A 30 14.42 -0.44 -3.16
CA ALA A 30 13.30 -0.48 -2.21
C ALA A 30 12.88 0.89 -1.63
N ASN A 31 13.17 2.00 -2.31
CA ASN A 31 12.96 3.36 -1.80
C ASN A 31 11.59 3.61 -1.16
N SER A 32 10.50 3.14 -1.79
CA SER A 32 9.14 3.34 -1.25
C SER A 32 8.93 2.68 0.11
N TRP A 33 9.53 1.53 0.34
CA TRP A 33 9.47 0.83 1.63
C TRP A 33 10.35 1.50 2.67
N ARG A 34 11.51 1.99 2.28
CA ARG A 34 12.47 2.63 3.15
C ARG A 34 12.04 4.02 3.61
N ARG A 35 11.47 4.84 2.71
CA ARG A 35 11.29 6.29 2.94
C ARG A 35 9.86 6.79 2.88
N GLU A 36 8.93 6.01 2.32
CA GLU A 36 7.58 6.49 2.01
C GLU A 36 6.50 5.74 2.80
N ARG A 37 6.87 5.17 3.95
CA ARG A 37 5.96 4.42 4.82
C ARG A 37 6.20 4.82 6.28
N TRP A 38 5.21 4.58 7.14
CA TRP A 38 5.31 4.83 8.58
C TRP A 38 6.06 3.69 9.29
N ASN A 39 6.63 4.04 10.43
CA ASN A 39 7.62 3.18 11.11
C ASN A 39 7.07 1.83 11.57
N SER A 40 5.81 1.77 12.01
CA SER A 40 5.18 0.55 12.51
C SER A 40 4.54 -0.33 11.45
N LEU A 41 4.57 0.09 10.17
CA LEU A 41 3.95 -0.67 9.10
C LEU A 41 4.52 -2.08 9.01
N ARG A 42 3.62 -3.07 8.94
CA ARG A 42 3.93 -4.45 8.56
C ARG A 42 3.23 -4.82 7.28
N LEU A 43 3.78 -5.79 6.55
CA LEU A 43 3.08 -6.34 5.40
C LEU A 43 1.73 -6.92 5.83
N LEU A 44 0.73 -6.81 4.97
CA LEU A 44 -0.53 -7.52 5.15
C LEU A 44 -0.42 -9.01 4.74
N THR A 45 0.56 -9.32 3.90
CA THR A 45 0.83 -10.69 3.44
C THR A 45 1.71 -11.41 4.44
N PRO A 46 1.40 -12.67 4.81
CA PRO A 46 2.29 -13.49 5.61
C PRO A 46 3.64 -13.70 4.94
N ASN A 47 4.66 -13.97 5.74
CA ASN A 47 6.03 -14.11 5.26
C ASN A 47 6.21 -15.24 4.22
N TRP A 48 5.44 -16.33 4.32
CA TRP A 48 5.47 -17.42 3.34
C TRP A 48 5.03 -16.99 1.92
N GLN A 49 4.25 -15.90 1.79
CA GLN A 49 3.88 -15.31 0.49
C GLN A 49 4.97 -14.42 -0.10
N SER A 50 5.97 -14.03 0.66
CA SER A 50 7.07 -13.17 0.18
C SER A 50 8.02 -13.97 -0.71
N ARG A 51 7.64 -14.10 -1.96
CA ARG A 51 8.31 -14.87 -3.02
C ARG A 51 8.77 -13.93 -4.14
N LEU A 52 10.03 -14.02 -4.51
CA LEU A 52 10.61 -13.37 -5.68
C LEU A 52 11.31 -14.46 -6.53
N PRO A 53 11.57 -14.24 -7.83
CA PRO A 53 12.22 -15.24 -8.66
C PRO A 53 13.55 -15.72 -8.06
N GLY A 54 13.63 -17.00 -7.68
CA GLY A 54 14.82 -17.57 -7.04
C GLY A 54 15.06 -17.15 -5.57
N LEU A 55 14.14 -16.40 -4.97
CA LEU A 55 14.24 -16.00 -3.56
C LEU A 55 12.87 -16.11 -2.86
N ARG A 56 12.86 -16.72 -1.68
CA ARG A 56 11.68 -16.81 -0.81
C ARG A 56 12.06 -16.50 0.62
N TYR A 57 11.07 -16.34 1.47
CA TYR A 57 11.28 -16.23 2.90
C TYR A 57 11.83 -17.55 3.46
N GLU A 58 12.90 -17.48 4.24
CA GLU A 58 13.60 -18.61 4.85
C GLU A 58 13.73 -18.47 6.37
N GLY A 59 13.02 -17.50 6.96
CA GLY A 59 13.04 -17.26 8.39
C GLY A 59 12.20 -18.27 9.20
N LEU A 60 12.28 -18.17 10.50
CA LEU A 60 11.63 -19.10 11.45
C LEU A 60 10.14 -18.83 11.68
N ASP A 61 9.62 -17.70 11.18
CA ASP A 61 8.22 -17.30 11.36
C ASP A 61 7.49 -17.12 10.01
N PRO A 62 7.14 -18.21 9.33
CA PRO A 62 6.48 -18.14 8.02
C PRO A 62 5.09 -17.46 8.07
N ASP A 63 4.39 -17.56 9.20
CA ASP A 63 3.06 -16.97 9.38
C ASP A 63 3.08 -15.55 9.98
N GLY A 64 4.25 -15.00 10.24
CA GLY A 64 4.45 -13.62 10.67
C GLY A 64 4.31 -12.62 9.51
N TYR A 65 4.51 -11.35 9.84
CA TYR A 65 4.40 -10.24 8.87
C TYR A 65 5.64 -9.36 8.95
N MET A 66 6.35 -9.22 7.84
CA MET A 66 7.56 -8.40 7.76
C MET A 66 7.30 -6.94 8.13
N THR A 67 8.21 -6.39 8.89
CA THR A 67 8.37 -4.95 9.10
C THR A 67 8.93 -4.28 7.84
N MET A 68 8.92 -2.96 7.81
CA MET A 68 9.48 -2.20 6.68
C MET A 68 10.99 -2.45 6.50
N GLY A 69 11.73 -2.63 7.59
CA GLY A 69 13.14 -2.99 7.55
C GLY A 69 13.37 -4.33 6.86
N GLU A 70 12.67 -5.37 7.31
CA GLU A 70 12.77 -6.71 6.73
C GLU A 70 12.36 -6.78 5.25
N VAL A 71 11.32 -6.02 4.85
CA VAL A 71 10.92 -5.90 3.42
C VAL A 71 12.03 -5.24 2.62
N THR A 72 12.63 -4.19 3.15
CA THR A 72 13.73 -3.48 2.49
C THR A 72 14.93 -4.41 2.31
N GLU A 73 15.33 -5.13 3.34
CA GLU A 73 16.42 -6.10 3.31
C GLU A 73 16.14 -7.24 2.31
N LEU A 74 14.92 -7.76 2.25
CA LEU A 74 14.52 -8.79 1.30
C LEU A 74 14.69 -8.29 -0.16
N ILE A 75 14.23 -7.08 -0.45
CA ILE A 75 14.31 -6.49 -1.80
C ILE A 75 15.77 -6.17 -2.16
N GLU A 76 16.57 -5.67 -1.22
CA GLU A 76 18.01 -5.42 -1.44
C GLU A 76 18.78 -6.72 -1.67
N ARG A 77 18.50 -7.77 -0.86
CA ARG A 77 19.08 -9.09 -1.08
C ARG A 77 18.73 -9.61 -2.47
N PHE A 78 17.49 -9.44 -2.91
CA PHE A 78 17.07 -9.84 -4.24
C PHE A 78 17.78 -9.06 -5.34
N ALA A 79 17.96 -7.74 -5.21
CA ALA A 79 18.70 -6.94 -6.17
C ALA A 79 20.16 -7.41 -6.33
N LYS A 80 20.81 -7.79 -5.21
CA LYS A 80 22.18 -8.33 -5.19
C LYS A 80 22.25 -9.72 -5.84
N VAL A 81 21.37 -10.63 -5.44
CA VAL A 81 21.37 -12.01 -5.95
C VAL A 81 21.02 -12.09 -7.43
N SER A 82 20.10 -11.25 -7.89
CA SER A 82 19.70 -11.16 -9.31
C SER A 82 20.72 -10.44 -10.21
N GLY A 83 21.73 -9.77 -9.65
CA GLY A 83 22.69 -8.99 -10.40
C GLY A 83 22.05 -7.86 -11.22
N ALA A 84 20.90 -7.32 -10.78
CA ALA A 84 20.15 -6.33 -11.51
C ALA A 84 20.98 -5.05 -11.78
N PRO A 85 21.07 -4.56 -13.03
CA PRO A 85 21.86 -3.38 -13.39
C PRO A 85 21.14 -2.09 -12.99
N VAL A 86 21.05 -1.84 -11.67
CA VAL A 86 20.33 -0.70 -11.09
C VAL A 86 21.20 0.56 -11.12
N ARG A 87 20.61 1.66 -11.63
CA ARG A 87 21.13 3.01 -11.51
C ARG A 87 20.24 3.80 -10.55
N THR A 88 20.74 4.06 -9.37
CA THR A 88 20.06 4.84 -8.32
C THR A 88 20.25 6.34 -8.52
N GLY A 89 19.41 7.17 -7.88
CA GLY A 89 19.46 8.63 -8.01
C GLY A 89 19.02 9.15 -9.39
N VAL A 90 18.41 8.32 -10.22
CA VAL A 90 18.01 8.68 -11.59
C VAL A 90 16.49 8.87 -11.64
N ASN A 91 16.04 10.11 -11.60
CA ASN A 91 14.63 10.44 -11.72
C ASN A 91 14.22 10.53 -13.21
N VAL A 92 13.25 9.70 -13.61
CA VAL A 92 12.66 9.75 -14.94
C VAL A 92 11.52 10.77 -14.93
N THR A 93 11.63 11.79 -15.78
CA THR A 93 10.65 12.88 -15.87
C THR A 93 9.70 12.74 -17.05
N SER A 94 10.10 12.02 -18.11
CA SER A 94 9.27 11.83 -19.30
C SER A 94 9.66 10.54 -20.04
N VAL A 95 8.66 9.89 -20.62
CA VAL A 95 8.82 8.79 -21.58
C VAL A 95 7.96 9.13 -22.80
N ARG A 96 8.57 9.17 -23.98
CA ARG A 96 7.88 9.50 -25.23
C ARG A 96 8.28 8.48 -26.31
N GLN A 97 7.35 8.12 -27.15
CA GLN A 97 7.64 7.32 -28.33
C GLN A 97 8.49 8.13 -29.32
N ALA A 98 9.57 7.58 -29.82
CA ALA A 98 10.47 8.22 -30.75
C ALA A 98 11.29 7.18 -31.56
N GLY A 99 11.37 7.35 -32.86
CA GLY A 99 12.28 6.56 -33.72
C GLY A 99 12.08 5.04 -33.71
N GLY A 100 10.83 4.56 -33.57
CA GLY A 100 10.52 3.12 -33.45
C GLY A 100 10.76 2.51 -32.07
N GLY A 101 11.09 3.34 -31.07
CA GLY A 101 11.28 2.97 -29.67
C GLY A 101 10.81 4.09 -28.75
N TYR A 102 11.54 4.31 -27.68
CA TYR A 102 11.21 5.29 -26.64
C TYR A 102 12.41 6.17 -26.31
N GLN A 103 12.15 7.46 -26.15
CA GLN A 103 13.05 8.41 -25.52
C GLN A 103 12.65 8.59 -24.06
N VAL A 104 13.56 8.27 -23.16
CA VAL A 104 13.41 8.41 -21.71
C VAL A 104 14.24 9.60 -21.25
N THR A 105 13.59 10.66 -20.78
CA THR A 105 14.24 11.83 -20.20
C THR A 105 14.41 11.63 -18.70
N THR A 106 15.63 11.85 -18.22
CA THR A 106 16.00 11.67 -16.81
C THR A 106 16.69 12.91 -16.27
N SER A 107 16.89 12.96 -14.95
CA SER A 107 17.71 13.99 -14.29
C SER A 107 19.17 14.01 -14.75
N GLY A 108 19.67 12.92 -15.35
CA GLY A 108 21.04 12.78 -15.84
C GLY A 108 21.17 12.78 -17.35
N GLY A 109 20.11 13.15 -18.11
CA GLY A 109 20.13 13.17 -19.57
C GLY A 109 19.06 12.29 -20.22
N GLN A 110 19.27 11.96 -21.48
CA GLN A 110 18.30 11.18 -22.27
C GLN A 110 18.85 9.78 -22.58
N ILE A 111 17.96 8.80 -22.56
CA ILE A 111 18.23 7.41 -22.87
C ILE A 111 17.29 6.98 -24.00
N GLN A 112 17.81 6.32 -25.02
CA GLN A 112 17.01 5.67 -26.05
C GLN A 112 16.81 4.20 -25.67
N ALA A 113 15.59 3.71 -25.80
CA ALA A 113 15.25 2.32 -25.49
C ALA A 113 14.25 1.77 -26.51
N ARG A 114 14.40 0.50 -26.89
CA ARG A 114 13.41 -0.20 -27.74
C ARG A 114 12.11 -0.44 -27.00
N THR A 115 12.20 -0.72 -25.71
CA THR A 115 11.05 -1.05 -24.83
C THR A 115 11.24 -0.42 -23.46
N VAL A 116 10.15 -0.04 -22.83
CA VAL A 116 10.14 0.49 -21.46
C VAL A 116 9.18 -0.31 -20.60
N VAL A 117 9.67 -0.82 -19.48
CA VAL A 117 8.86 -1.44 -18.42
C VAL A 117 8.63 -0.42 -17.31
N ILE A 118 7.36 -0.07 -17.06
CA ILE A 118 6.98 0.81 -15.97
C ILE A 118 6.68 -0.05 -14.75
N ALA A 119 7.56 -0.02 -13.75
CA ALA A 119 7.46 -0.74 -12.49
C ALA A 119 7.55 0.23 -11.30
N SER A 120 7.00 1.43 -11.47
CA SER A 120 7.10 2.54 -10.52
C SER A 120 6.22 2.38 -9.27
N GLY A 121 5.45 1.29 -9.17
CA GLY A 121 4.53 1.01 -8.06
C GLY A 121 3.13 1.61 -8.26
N ALA A 122 2.13 0.99 -7.66
CA ALA A 122 0.73 1.37 -7.83
C ALA A 122 0.28 2.49 -6.87
N CYS A 123 0.99 2.68 -5.75
CA CYS A 123 0.59 3.57 -4.66
C CYS A 123 1.65 4.65 -4.41
N ASN A 124 2.03 5.42 -5.45
CA ASN A 124 3.07 6.44 -5.36
C ASN A 124 2.55 7.86 -5.20
N GLN A 125 1.26 8.06 -5.35
CA GLN A 125 0.63 9.37 -5.19
C GLN A 125 -0.59 9.25 -4.28
N PRO A 126 -0.76 10.18 -3.34
CA PRO A 126 -1.94 10.19 -2.48
C PRO A 126 -3.16 10.64 -3.30
N ALA A 127 -4.28 9.92 -3.15
CA ALA A 127 -5.58 10.40 -3.60
C ALA A 127 -6.20 11.24 -2.48
N LEU A 128 -6.36 12.52 -2.72
CA LEU A 128 -6.86 13.48 -1.74
C LEU A 128 -8.28 13.93 -2.10
N PRO A 129 -9.17 14.11 -1.11
CA PRO A 129 -10.50 14.66 -1.37
C PRO A 129 -10.40 16.04 -2.02
N PRO A 130 -11.26 16.37 -3.02
CA PRO A 130 -11.19 17.65 -3.74
C PRO A 130 -11.46 18.86 -2.82
N PHE A 131 -12.19 18.65 -1.73
CA PHE A 131 -12.51 19.70 -0.74
C PHE A 131 -11.44 19.88 0.35
N ARG A 132 -10.29 19.20 0.26
CA ARG A 132 -9.19 19.33 1.24
C ARG A 132 -8.71 20.78 1.39
N GLU A 133 -8.80 21.58 0.34
CA GLU A 133 -8.38 22.99 0.33
C GLU A 133 -9.30 23.88 1.18
N ALA A 134 -10.52 23.43 1.48
CA ALA A 134 -11.45 24.11 2.37
C ALA A 134 -11.19 23.82 3.87
N VAL A 135 -10.26 22.92 4.18
CA VAL A 135 -9.84 22.65 5.56
C VAL A 135 -9.06 23.86 6.08
N PRO A 136 -9.41 24.39 7.28
CA PRO A 136 -8.69 25.54 7.83
C PRO A 136 -7.18 25.29 7.94
N ALA A 137 -6.36 26.33 7.70
CA ALA A 137 -4.91 26.23 7.76
C ALA A 137 -4.38 25.90 9.17
N SER A 138 -5.19 26.07 10.21
CA SER A 138 -4.89 25.65 11.58
C SER A 138 -4.94 24.14 11.80
N VAL A 139 -5.48 23.37 10.83
CA VAL A 139 -5.55 21.91 10.87
C VAL A 139 -4.45 21.35 9.98
N GLU A 140 -3.50 20.66 10.60
CA GLU A 140 -2.46 19.96 9.85
C GLU A 140 -3.04 18.81 9.04
N GLN A 141 -2.63 18.70 7.78
CA GLN A 141 -3.08 17.66 6.86
C GLN A 141 -1.88 16.80 6.45
N LEU A 142 -1.97 15.51 6.74
CA LEU A 142 -0.96 14.53 6.38
C LEU A 142 -1.56 13.41 5.52
N THR A 143 -0.69 12.82 4.72
CA THR A 143 -0.98 11.56 4.02
C THR A 143 -0.09 10.46 4.59
N PRO A 144 -0.39 9.17 4.35
CA PRO A 144 0.48 8.07 4.78
C PRO A 144 1.93 8.18 4.28
N PHE A 145 2.19 8.95 3.21
CA PHE A 145 3.55 9.21 2.71
C PHE A 145 4.33 10.18 3.59
N GLY A 146 3.66 11.13 4.22
CA GLY A 146 4.27 12.12 5.13
C GLY A 146 4.27 11.68 6.59
N TYR A 147 3.41 10.75 6.96
CA TYR A 147 3.32 10.25 8.34
C TYR A 147 4.42 9.21 8.63
N ARG A 148 5.03 9.28 9.82
CA ARG A 148 6.05 8.34 10.29
C ARG A 148 5.66 7.64 11.58
N ASP A 149 5.23 8.39 12.57
CA ASP A 149 4.82 7.89 13.89
C ASP A 149 3.96 8.93 14.62
N PRO A 150 3.31 8.57 15.75
CA PRO A 150 2.45 9.48 16.49
C PRO A 150 3.17 10.71 17.08
N ALA A 151 4.46 10.64 17.34
CA ALA A 151 5.23 11.75 17.94
C ALA A 151 5.44 12.91 16.95
N GLN A 152 5.28 12.65 15.66
CA GLN A 152 5.34 13.68 14.61
C GLN A 152 4.19 14.68 14.70
N LEU A 153 3.04 14.25 15.22
CA LEU A 153 1.81 15.05 15.17
C LEU A 153 1.76 16.06 16.34
N PRO A 154 1.27 17.28 16.12
CA PRO A 154 1.00 18.23 17.19
C PRO A 154 -0.04 17.66 18.17
N ASP A 155 -0.13 18.25 19.36
CA ASP A 155 -1.13 17.86 20.35
C ASP A 155 -2.55 18.05 19.83
N GLY A 156 -3.46 17.15 20.25
CA GLY A 156 -4.87 17.22 19.89
C GLY A 156 -5.44 15.92 19.36
N GLY A 157 -6.70 15.99 18.92
CA GLY A 157 -7.40 14.87 18.30
C GLY A 157 -7.01 14.67 16.83
N VAL A 158 -7.15 13.45 16.34
CA VAL A 158 -6.82 13.10 14.96
C VAL A 158 -8.05 12.56 14.24
N LEU A 159 -8.39 13.18 13.12
CA LEU A 159 -9.36 12.62 12.17
C LEU A 159 -8.61 11.79 11.12
N VAL A 160 -8.84 10.48 11.13
CA VAL A 160 -8.37 9.57 10.08
C VAL A 160 -9.47 9.42 9.03
N VAL A 161 -9.16 9.68 7.77
CA VAL A 161 -10.13 9.61 6.66
C VAL A 161 -9.88 8.37 5.80
N GLY A 162 -10.86 7.45 5.82
CA GLY A 162 -10.81 6.19 5.09
C GLY A 162 -10.54 4.99 5.99
N ALA A 163 -11.32 3.93 5.81
CA ALA A 163 -11.33 2.74 6.67
C ALA A 163 -10.84 1.46 5.96
N SER A 164 -9.99 1.59 4.96
CA SER A 164 -9.23 0.46 4.39
C SER A 164 -8.03 0.11 5.27
N ALA A 165 -7.22 -0.87 4.88
CA ALA A 165 -6.08 -1.38 5.67
C ALA A 165 -5.21 -0.28 6.31
N THR A 166 -4.82 0.74 5.55
CA THR A 166 -4.01 1.86 6.06
C THR A 166 -4.73 2.65 7.16
N GLY A 167 -6.01 3.00 6.92
CA GLY A 167 -6.76 3.80 7.88
C GLY A 167 -6.99 3.08 9.20
N VAL A 168 -7.30 1.79 9.18
CA VAL A 168 -7.49 1.01 10.41
C VAL A 168 -6.17 0.82 11.18
N GLN A 169 -5.04 0.64 10.47
CA GLN A 169 -3.72 0.58 11.11
C GLN A 169 -3.37 1.89 11.82
N LEU A 170 -3.47 3.02 11.09
CA LEU A 170 -3.13 4.34 11.64
C LEU A 170 -4.06 4.73 12.79
N ALA A 171 -5.36 4.47 12.68
CA ALA A 171 -6.31 4.73 13.76
C ALA A 171 -5.99 3.94 15.03
N ALA A 172 -5.61 2.66 14.90
CA ALA A 172 -5.21 1.83 16.03
C ALA A 172 -3.90 2.33 16.66
N GLU A 173 -2.90 2.65 15.86
CA GLU A 173 -1.60 3.16 16.33
C GLU A 173 -1.77 4.48 17.10
N LEU A 174 -2.45 5.44 16.49
CA LEU A 174 -2.71 6.75 17.09
C LEU A 174 -3.53 6.63 18.39
N ARG A 175 -4.52 5.74 18.41
CA ARG A 175 -5.32 5.53 19.63
C ARG A 175 -4.50 4.87 20.74
N ARG A 176 -3.64 3.91 20.41
CA ARG A 176 -2.72 3.25 21.36
C ARG A 176 -1.67 4.22 21.91
N SER A 177 -1.28 5.25 21.14
CA SER A 177 -0.40 6.32 21.63
C SER A 177 -1.08 7.30 22.62
N GLY A 178 -2.38 7.09 22.95
CA GLY A 178 -3.13 7.91 23.87
C GLY A 178 -3.92 9.06 23.24
N ARG A 179 -3.89 9.23 21.93
CA ARG A 179 -4.59 10.33 21.24
C ARG A 179 -6.09 10.06 21.10
N PRO A 180 -6.96 11.07 21.20
CA PRO A 180 -8.34 10.98 20.73
C PRO A 180 -8.33 10.76 19.21
N VAL A 181 -9.00 9.72 18.71
CA VAL A 181 -9.06 9.38 17.29
C VAL A 181 -10.49 9.22 16.85
N THR A 182 -10.85 9.91 15.78
CA THR A 182 -12.10 9.74 15.04
C THR A 182 -11.77 9.16 13.67
N LEU A 183 -12.41 8.06 13.26
CA LEU A 183 -12.24 7.44 11.96
C LEU A 183 -13.46 7.69 11.08
N SER A 184 -13.27 8.38 9.96
CA SER A 184 -14.31 8.56 8.93
C SER A 184 -14.36 7.32 8.04
N VAL A 185 -15.47 6.58 8.14
CA VAL A 185 -15.69 5.30 7.47
C VAL A 185 -16.40 5.51 6.13
N GLY A 186 -15.76 5.08 5.04
CA GLY A 186 -16.35 4.95 3.72
C GLY A 186 -16.69 3.50 3.36
N GLU A 187 -16.85 3.22 2.09
CA GLU A 187 -16.96 1.84 1.61
C GLU A 187 -15.72 1.04 2.01
N HIS A 188 -15.93 -0.17 2.48
CA HIS A 188 -14.85 -1.07 2.90
C HIS A 188 -15.26 -2.53 2.69
N VAL A 189 -14.28 -3.41 2.74
CA VAL A 189 -14.45 -4.86 2.73
C VAL A 189 -13.83 -5.41 4.01
N ARG A 190 -14.63 -6.15 4.79
CA ARG A 190 -14.14 -6.85 5.98
C ARG A 190 -13.62 -8.21 5.56
N LEU A 191 -12.47 -8.59 6.11
CA LEU A 191 -11.98 -9.97 6.06
C LEU A 191 -11.41 -10.32 7.43
N PRO A 192 -11.72 -11.50 7.99
CA PRO A 192 -11.05 -11.97 9.18
C PRO A 192 -9.59 -12.25 8.85
N ARG A 193 -8.67 -12.00 9.79
CA ARG A 193 -7.26 -12.35 9.60
C ARG A 193 -7.07 -13.87 9.50
N THR A 194 -7.78 -14.61 10.31
CA THR A 194 -7.73 -16.06 10.37
C THR A 194 -9.11 -16.67 10.16
N TYR A 195 -9.18 -17.77 9.43
CA TYR A 195 -10.34 -18.58 9.23
C TYR A 195 -9.96 -20.07 9.29
N GLY A 196 -10.72 -20.89 10.02
CA GLY A 196 -10.42 -22.32 10.16
C GLY A 196 -8.97 -22.62 10.62
N GLY A 197 -8.43 -21.79 11.52
CA GLY A 197 -7.08 -21.98 12.06
C GLY A 197 -5.92 -21.57 11.14
N ARG A 198 -6.21 -20.97 9.97
CA ARG A 198 -5.21 -20.51 9.02
C ARG A 198 -5.45 -19.04 8.64
N ASP A 199 -4.40 -18.37 8.17
CA ASP A 199 -4.51 -17.04 7.57
C ASP A 199 -5.49 -17.07 6.39
N VAL A 200 -6.34 -16.04 6.26
CA VAL A 200 -7.31 -15.96 5.16
C VAL A 200 -6.64 -15.98 3.79
N LEU A 201 -5.44 -15.42 3.67
CA LEU A 201 -4.67 -15.44 2.43
C LEU A 201 -4.20 -16.85 2.03
N TRP A 202 -4.05 -17.76 3.00
CA TRP A 202 -3.81 -19.17 2.69
C TRP A 202 -5.00 -19.81 1.95
N TRP A 203 -6.22 -19.50 2.38
CA TRP A 203 -7.43 -19.97 1.72
C TRP A 203 -7.59 -19.37 0.33
N MET A 204 -7.26 -18.09 0.16
CA MET A 204 -7.31 -17.43 -1.14
C MET A 204 -6.26 -17.98 -2.12
N ASP A 205 -5.06 -18.34 -1.64
CA ASP A 205 -4.03 -19.01 -2.43
C ASP A 205 -4.48 -20.44 -2.81
N ALA A 206 -4.95 -21.21 -1.83
CA ALA A 206 -5.40 -22.59 -2.03
C ALA A 206 -6.65 -22.73 -2.92
N SER A 207 -7.52 -21.73 -2.95
CA SER A 207 -8.70 -21.69 -3.81
C SER A 207 -8.45 -21.16 -5.22
N GLY A 208 -7.21 -20.71 -5.52
CA GLY A 208 -6.85 -20.17 -6.83
C GLY A 208 -7.40 -18.77 -7.13
N VAL A 209 -7.90 -18.03 -6.12
CA VAL A 209 -8.42 -16.65 -6.32
C VAL A 209 -7.35 -15.74 -6.91
N TRP A 210 -6.07 -15.95 -6.59
CA TRP A 210 -4.96 -15.17 -7.12
C TRP A 210 -4.59 -15.48 -8.57
N ASP A 211 -5.04 -16.65 -9.08
CA ASP A 211 -4.75 -17.09 -10.44
C ASP A 211 -5.84 -16.65 -11.43
N GLN A 212 -6.95 -16.06 -10.93
CA GLN A 212 -8.04 -15.57 -11.75
C GLN A 212 -7.56 -14.48 -12.70
N ARG A 213 -7.76 -14.70 -13.97
CA ARG A 213 -7.34 -13.77 -15.02
C ARG A 213 -8.35 -12.64 -15.18
N HIS A 214 -7.87 -11.47 -15.61
CA HIS A 214 -8.71 -10.29 -15.81
C HIS A 214 -9.80 -10.48 -16.90
N ASP A 215 -9.56 -11.36 -17.87
CA ASP A 215 -10.48 -11.71 -18.95
C ASP A 215 -11.55 -12.74 -18.53
N GLU A 216 -11.42 -13.35 -17.36
CA GLU A 216 -12.39 -14.25 -16.75
C GLU A 216 -13.38 -13.52 -15.83
N LEU A 217 -13.16 -12.22 -15.58
CA LEU A 217 -14.04 -11.43 -14.72
C LEU A 217 -15.28 -10.96 -15.49
N GLU A 218 -16.45 -11.23 -14.95
CA GLU A 218 -17.73 -10.81 -15.54
C GLU A 218 -17.86 -9.27 -15.64
N ASP A 219 -17.41 -8.56 -14.61
CA ASP A 219 -17.43 -7.08 -14.56
C ASP A 219 -16.10 -6.52 -14.05
N LEU A 220 -15.17 -6.28 -14.99
CA LEU A 220 -13.87 -5.71 -14.71
C LEU A 220 -13.97 -4.28 -14.15
N THR A 221 -14.99 -3.51 -14.56
CA THR A 221 -15.19 -2.13 -14.07
C THR A 221 -15.58 -2.14 -12.60
N ARG A 222 -16.47 -3.04 -12.20
CA ARG A 222 -16.85 -3.24 -10.81
C ARG A 222 -15.67 -3.76 -9.98
N ALA A 223 -14.94 -4.75 -10.48
CA ALA A 223 -13.79 -5.32 -9.80
C ALA A 223 -12.72 -4.25 -9.48
N ARG A 224 -12.44 -3.34 -10.42
CA ARG A 224 -11.49 -2.22 -10.22
C ARG A 224 -11.94 -1.19 -9.20
N ARG A 225 -13.22 -1.13 -8.86
CA ARG A 225 -13.78 -0.18 -7.88
C ARG A 225 -13.96 -0.77 -6.50
N LEU A 226 -13.71 -2.05 -6.31
CA LEU A 226 -13.78 -2.67 -4.99
C LEU A 226 -12.71 -2.05 -4.09
N PRO A 227 -13.09 -1.63 -2.87
CA PRO A 227 -12.12 -1.14 -1.91
C PRO A 227 -11.22 -2.29 -1.45
N SER A 228 -9.98 -1.96 -1.10
CA SER A 228 -9.06 -2.94 -0.51
C SER A 228 -9.63 -3.48 0.81
N PRO A 229 -9.49 -4.78 1.08
CA PRO A 229 -9.96 -5.37 2.33
C PRO A 229 -9.24 -4.79 3.54
N GLN A 230 -9.91 -4.81 4.69
CA GLN A 230 -9.34 -4.44 5.98
C GLN A 230 -8.44 -5.57 6.50
N LEU A 231 -7.38 -5.88 5.76
CA LEU A 231 -6.37 -6.85 6.14
C LEU A 231 -5.11 -6.14 6.60
N VAL A 232 -4.64 -6.52 7.78
CA VAL A 232 -3.49 -5.90 8.45
C VAL A 232 -2.59 -6.98 9.01
N GLY A 233 -1.28 -6.86 8.82
CA GLY A 233 -0.30 -7.67 9.53
C GLY A 233 -0.05 -7.08 10.92
N THR A 234 -0.22 -7.89 11.96
CA THR A 234 0.10 -7.53 13.35
C THR A 234 0.97 -8.61 14.00
N PRO A 235 1.78 -8.27 15.01
CA PRO A 235 2.54 -9.28 15.75
C PRO A 235 1.65 -10.37 16.35
N GLU A 236 0.45 -10.00 16.78
CA GLU A 236 -0.53 -10.87 17.42
C GLU A 236 -1.32 -11.72 16.41
N ARG A 237 -1.15 -11.49 15.10
CA ARG A 237 -1.90 -12.15 14.02
C ARG A 237 -3.42 -12.02 14.17
N ALA A 238 -3.84 -10.96 14.81
CA ALA A 238 -5.25 -10.70 15.11
C ALA A 238 -5.94 -9.91 14.01
N THR A 239 -7.24 -10.09 13.89
CA THR A 239 -8.08 -9.23 13.05
C THR A 239 -8.10 -7.81 13.61
N LEU A 240 -7.78 -6.84 12.78
CA LEU A 240 -7.94 -5.42 13.10
C LEU A 240 -9.04 -4.85 12.21
N ASP A 241 -10.24 -4.78 12.77
CA ASP A 241 -11.43 -4.27 12.09
C ASP A 241 -12.07 -3.10 12.87
N LEU A 242 -13.22 -2.63 12.41
CA LEU A 242 -13.93 -1.51 13.04
C LEU A 242 -14.44 -1.85 14.44
N ASN A 243 -14.77 -3.12 14.72
CA ASN A 243 -15.19 -3.55 16.07
C ASN A 243 -14.00 -3.46 17.03
N THR A 244 -12.83 -3.94 16.61
CA THR A 244 -11.58 -3.83 17.37
C THR A 244 -11.22 -2.36 17.63
N LEU A 245 -11.36 -1.48 16.62
CA LEU A 245 -11.12 -0.06 16.80
C LEU A 245 -12.08 0.60 17.80
N THR A 246 -13.36 0.25 17.73
CA THR A 246 -14.37 0.73 18.72
C THR A 246 -14.02 0.28 20.13
N SER A 247 -13.59 -0.97 20.29
CA SER A 247 -13.14 -1.50 21.61
C SER A 247 -11.89 -0.80 22.12
N LEU A 248 -11.01 -0.31 21.23
CA LEU A 248 -9.87 0.53 21.58
C LEU A 248 -10.26 1.97 21.96
N GLY A 249 -11.49 2.37 21.70
CA GLY A 249 -12.00 3.72 21.95
C GLY A 249 -11.79 4.69 20.77
N VAL A 250 -11.68 4.18 19.54
CA VAL A 250 -11.78 4.99 18.33
C VAL A 250 -13.23 5.34 18.07
N GLU A 251 -13.53 6.60 17.88
CA GLU A 251 -14.86 7.05 17.46
C GLU A 251 -15.03 6.79 15.95
N LEU A 252 -16.16 6.15 15.57
CA LEU A 252 -16.49 5.90 14.18
C LEU A 252 -17.58 6.86 13.70
N ILE A 253 -17.33 7.53 12.60
CA ILE A 253 -18.30 8.43 11.95
C ILE A 253 -18.47 8.06 10.48
N GLY A 254 -19.53 8.56 9.85
CA GLY A 254 -19.82 8.32 8.45
C GLY A 254 -18.77 8.93 7.51
N ARG A 255 -18.95 8.71 6.20
CA ARG A 255 -18.03 9.21 5.17
C ARG A 255 -17.93 10.74 5.22
N TRP A 256 -16.73 11.26 5.21
CA TRP A 256 -16.48 12.70 5.07
C TRP A 256 -16.98 13.19 3.70
N ALA A 257 -17.91 14.12 3.71
CA ALA A 257 -18.62 14.59 2.53
C ALA A 257 -18.09 15.93 2.00
N MET A 258 -17.84 16.88 2.91
CA MET A 258 -17.35 18.22 2.55
C MET A 258 -16.87 19.00 3.77
N VAL A 259 -16.32 20.17 3.52
CA VAL A 259 -16.09 21.22 4.53
C VAL A 259 -16.99 22.43 4.19
N ARG A 260 -17.71 22.94 5.16
CA ARG A 260 -18.54 24.15 5.04
C ARG A 260 -18.39 24.98 6.30
N ASP A 261 -18.16 26.28 6.15
CA ASP A 261 -18.03 27.24 7.26
C ASP A 261 -17.05 26.79 8.34
N GLY A 262 -15.88 26.25 7.92
CA GLY A 262 -14.84 25.73 8.79
C GLY A 262 -15.20 24.43 9.52
N ARG A 263 -16.31 23.77 9.17
CA ARG A 263 -16.79 22.52 9.80
C ARG A 263 -16.74 21.36 8.80
N ALA A 264 -16.22 20.23 9.25
CA ALA A 264 -16.31 18.98 8.50
C ALA A 264 -17.73 18.40 8.61
N LEU A 265 -18.31 18.03 7.47
CA LEU A 265 -19.63 17.42 7.38
C LEU A 265 -19.49 15.95 6.97
N PHE A 266 -20.21 15.08 7.67
CA PHE A 266 -20.16 13.64 7.45
C PHE A 266 -21.53 13.07 7.11
N SER A 267 -21.57 12.00 6.33
CA SER A 267 -22.81 11.30 6.01
C SER A 267 -23.36 10.57 7.23
N GLY A 268 -24.71 10.55 7.39
CA GLY A 268 -25.39 9.81 8.46
C GLY A 268 -25.48 8.28 8.22
N GLY A 269 -24.92 7.76 7.14
CA GLY A 269 -25.13 6.40 6.65
C GLY A 269 -24.21 5.32 7.26
N LEU A 270 -23.60 5.50 8.42
CA LEU A 270 -22.64 4.56 9.00
C LEU A 270 -23.20 3.13 9.11
N ARG A 271 -24.45 2.96 9.57
CA ARG A 271 -25.09 1.63 9.65
C ARG A 271 -25.20 0.95 8.30
N ASN A 272 -25.55 1.69 7.25
CA ASN A 272 -25.66 1.15 5.90
C ASN A 272 -24.28 0.70 5.37
N LEU A 273 -23.20 1.43 5.72
CA LEU A 273 -21.84 1.05 5.34
C LEU A 273 -21.41 -0.27 5.96
N PHE A 274 -21.80 -0.54 7.20
CA PHE A 274 -21.57 -1.85 7.85
C PHE A 274 -22.34 -2.97 7.16
N SER A 275 -23.65 -2.77 6.93
CA SER A 275 -24.46 -3.77 6.22
C SER A 275 -23.94 -4.07 4.83
N LEU A 276 -23.48 -3.06 4.09
CA LEU A 276 -22.87 -3.25 2.77
C LEU A 276 -21.52 -3.98 2.84
N ALA A 277 -20.75 -3.78 3.89
CA ALA A 277 -19.48 -4.50 4.09
C ALA A 277 -19.74 -5.99 4.40
N ASP A 278 -20.77 -6.29 5.19
CA ASP A 278 -21.16 -7.66 5.53
C ASP A 278 -21.69 -8.44 4.29
N LEU A 279 -22.30 -7.75 3.32
CA LEU A 279 -22.74 -8.35 2.05
C LEU A 279 -21.58 -8.62 1.08
N LYS A 280 -20.37 -8.13 1.34
CA LYS A 280 -19.19 -8.33 0.50
C LYS A 280 -18.27 -9.45 1.01
N LEU A 281 -18.62 -10.03 2.16
CA LEU A 281 -17.98 -11.24 2.71
C LEU A 281 -18.49 -12.48 1.97
#